data_8183147f08cd86dc3defdbf8eebb70d7
#
_entry.id   8183147f08cd86dc3defdbf8eebb70d7
#
_cell.length_a   1.000
_cell.length_b   1.000
_cell.length_c   1.000
_cell.angle_alpha   90.00
_cell.angle_beta   90.00
_cell.angle_gamma   90.00
#
_symmetry.space_group_name_H-M   'P 1'
#
loop_
_entity.id
_entity.type
_entity.pdbx_description
1 polymer ?
#
loop_
_entity_poly.entity_id
_entity_poly.type
_entity_poly.pdbx_seq_one_letter_code
_entity_poly.pdbx_strand_id
1 'polypeptide(L)'
;MKLASRIFVLLSITALMSGCKLAVIVVEGGEVQSIGSGTCVAGSVCIVEVTDLSFSEMFEAVPDPGWYFEKWNSGERLVCGGSYDPICDLTYFESGLGPQEIKAAEKLVASTETFYLMPIFKQGVRFVVAAEREWLQPFDFRDYSYDQIAAVCSADNGVCSGNLPGSSIDLTGYYWASITDIEGLFIAYGGEQPSGDSGGVSEQICSDFLLTISNPGREQAISGHLRGSQNDPGIHYSALVFCQNGSGAFWVFSSGAGDASPITGAWFWRPVG
;
A
#
# COMPACT_ATOMS: atom_id res chain seq x y z
N MET A 1 15.61 32.61 -71.29
CA MET A 1 15.28 31.37 -70.58
C MET A 1 15.24 31.68 -69.11
N LYS A 2 14.01 31.69 -68.50
CA LYS A 2 13.80 32.01 -67.07
C LYS A 2 13.60 30.69 -66.33
N LEU A 3 14.55 30.32 -65.51
CA LEU A 3 14.43 29.18 -64.58
C LEU A 3 13.64 29.64 -63.36
N ALA A 4 12.42 29.14 -63.23
CA ALA A 4 11.61 29.34 -62.03
C ALA A 4 12.01 28.29 -60.98
N SER A 5 12.73 28.70 -59.95
CA SER A 5 13.04 27.91 -58.78
C SER A 5 11.78 27.77 -57.93
N ARG A 6 11.17 26.59 -57.89
CA ARG A 6 10.09 26.24 -56.96
C ARG A 6 10.71 25.82 -55.63
N ILE A 7 10.66 26.73 -54.66
CA ILE A 7 10.96 26.43 -53.28
C ILE A 7 9.74 25.70 -52.71
N PHE A 8 9.89 24.41 -52.50
CA PHE A 8 8.92 23.59 -51.77
C PHE A 8 9.18 23.84 -50.28
N VAL A 9 8.39 24.71 -49.66
CA VAL A 9 8.38 24.87 -48.20
C VAL A 9 7.61 23.67 -47.62
N LEU A 10 8.35 22.67 -47.18
CA LEU A 10 7.83 21.60 -46.31
C LEU A 10 7.42 22.21 -44.97
N LEU A 11 6.18 22.57 -44.86
CA LEU A 11 5.55 22.89 -43.58
C LEU A 11 5.44 21.60 -42.80
N SER A 12 6.43 21.31 -41.96
CA SER A 12 6.35 20.24 -40.96
C SER A 12 5.29 20.66 -39.94
N ILE A 13 4.08 20.17 -40.12
CA ILE A 13 3.04 20.24 -39.11
C ILE A 13 3.48 19.27 -38.02
N THR A 14 4.22 19.77 -37.02
CA THR A 14 4.33 19.10 -35.73
C THR A 14 2.95 19.15 -35.12
N ALA A 15 2.21 18.05 -35.24
CA ALA A 15 1.00 17.85 -34.46
C ALA A 15 1.43 17.95 -32.99
N LEU A 16 1.11 19.08 -32.37
CA LEU A 16 1.16 19.23 -30.90
C LEU A 16 0.15 18.19 -30.38
N MET A 17 0.63 17.04 -29.94
CA MET A 17 -0.18 16.10 -29.19
C MET A 17 -0.53 16.82 -27.88
N SER A 18 -1.67 17.49 -27.89
CA SER A 18 -2.27 18.04 -26.67
C SER A 18 -2.93 16.86 -25.96
N GLY A 19 -2.37 16.46 -24.87
CA GLY A 19 -2.91 15.47 -23.95
C GLY A 19 -2.57 15.89 -22.52
N CYS A 20 -3.37 15.45 -21.59
CA CYS A 20 -3.08 15.55 -20.17
C CYS A 20 -1.80 14.76 -19.86
N LYS A 21 -1.02 15.23 -18.90
CA LYS A 21 0.21 14.57 -18.49
C LYS A 21 0.14 14.14 -17.03
N LEU A 22 0.64 12.96 -16.77
CA LEU A 22 0.92 12.51 -15.41
C LEU A 22 2.44 12.54 -15.20
N ALA A 23 2.89 13.41 -14.30
CA ALA A 23 4.28 13.46 -13.89
C ALA A 23 4.47 12.63 -12.62
N VAL A 24 5.14 11.49 -12.75
CA VAL A 24 5.56 10.66 -11.62
C VAL A 24 6.86 11.23 -11.09
N ILE A 25 6.87 11.69 -9.85
CA ILE A 25 8.02 12.35 -9.21
C ILE A 25 8.46 11.51 -8.01
N VAL A 26 9.64 10.93 -8.11
CA VAL A 26 10.25 10.17 -7.02
C VAL A 26 11.44 10.95 -6.48
N VAL A 27 11.34 11.47 -5.25
CA VAL A 27 12.39 12.29 -4.65
C VAL A 27 13.56 11.43 -4.18
N GLU A 28 13.27 10.46 -3.31
CA GLU A 28 14.26 9.57 -2.69
C GLU A 28 13.58 8.32 -2.13
N GLY A 29 14.36 7.31 -1.75
CA GLY A 29 13.94 6.20 -0.89
C GLY A 29 13.13 5.11 -1.55
N GLY A 30 13.06 5.07 -2.88
CA GLY A 30 12.36 4.03 -3.61
C GLY A 30 12.12 4.38 -5.06
N GLU A 31 11.21 3.66 -5.69
CA GLU A 31 10.81 3.86 -7.07
C GLU A 31 9.30 3.69 -7.24
N VAL A 32 8.77 4.13 -8.37
CA VAL A 32 7.39 3.85 -8.78
C VAL A 32 7.43 2.97 -10.01
N GLN A 33 6.83 1.82 -9.91
CA GLN A 33 6.72 0.85 -11.00
C GLN A 33 5.34 0.90 -11.64
N SER A 34 5.30 0.71 -12.96
CA SER A 34 4.08 0.47 -13.70
C SER A 34 4.34 -0.45 -14.89
N ILE A 35 3.37 -1.31 -15.24
CA ILE A 35 3.50 -2.26 -16.35
C ILE A 35 3.54 -1.51 -17.70
N GLY A 36 2.76 -0.43 -17.86
CA GLY A 36 2.65 0.32 -19.09
C GLY A 36 3.77 1.34 -19.28
N SER A 37 4.05 2.13 -18.23
CA SER A 37 4.99 3.26 -18.29
C SER A 37 6.40 2.92 -17.79
N GLY A 38 6.61 1.71 -17.25
CA GLY A 38 7.91 1.28 -16.73
C GLY A 38 8.19 1.80 -15.31
N THR A 39 9.48 1.97 -14.99
CA THR A 39 9.94 2.33 -13.65
C THR A 39 10.46 3.75 -13.59
N CYS A 40 9.99 4.53 -12.61
CA CYS A 40 10.48 5.84 -12.27
C CYS A 40 11.29 5.76 -10.97
N VAL A 41 12.60 5.95 -11.05
CA VAL A 41 13.52 5.76 -9.93
C VAL A 41 13.73 7.05 -9.12
N ALA A 42 14.30 6.91 -7.91
CA ALA A 42 14.66 8.02 -7.03
C ALA A 42 15.47 9.13 -7.76
N GLY A 43 15.13 10.38 -7.47
CA GLY A 43 15.72 11.56 -8.10
C GLY A 43 15.20 11.86 -9.51
N SER A 44 14.17 11.14 -9.99
CA SER A 44 13.66 11.27 -11.35
C SER A 44 12.26 11.88 -11.42
N VAL A 45 11.94 12.44 -12.60
CA VAL A 45 10.59 12.82 -13.01
C VAL A 45 10.28 12.11 -14.31
N CYS A 46 9.28 11.26 -14.30
CA CYS A 46 8.85 10.50 -15.47
C CYS A 46 7.49 11.03 -15.94
N ILE A 47 7.38 11.27 -17.23
CA ILE A 47 6.15 11.81 -17.83
C ILE A 47 5.40 10.68 -18.53
N VAL A 48 4.16 10.53 -18.15
CA VAL A 48 3.19 9.60 -18.77
C VAL A 48 2.16 10.44 -19.49
N GLU A 49 1.99 10.18 -20.80
CA GLU A 49 0.99 10.87 -21.61
C GLU A 49 -0.37 10.18 -21.45
N VAL A 50 -1.38 10.95 -21.07
CA VAL A 50 -2.77 10.50 -20.97
C VAL A 50 -3.53 11.09 -22.17
N THR A 51 -3.74 10.28 -23.20
CA THR A 51 -4.26 10.74 -24.49
C THR A 51 -5.75 10.60 -24.64
N ASP A 52 -6.39 9.71 -23.89
CA ASP A 52 -7.82 9.42 -23.96
C ASP A 52 -8.34 8.79 -22.65
N LEU A 53 -9.64 8.58 -22.57
CA LEU A 53 -10.32 8.00 -21.40
C LEU A 53 -10.09 6.50 -21.22
N SER A 54 -9.51 5.83 -22.22
CA SER A 54 -9.15 4.41 -22.11
C SER A 54 -7.82 4.20 -21.35
N PHE A 55 -7.18 5.27 -20.90
CA PHE A 55 -5.99 5.18 -20.06
C PHE A 55 -6.28 4.32 -18.84
N SER A 56 -5.50 3.28 -18.68
CA SER A 56 -5.69 2.26 -17.65
C SER A 56 -4.33 1.80 -17.16
N GLU A 57 -3.93 2.26 -15.99
CA GLU A 57 -2.62 1.95 -15.46
C GLU A 57 -2.60 1.92 -13.93
N MET A 58 -1.89 0.95 -13.37
CA MET A 58 -1.58 0.87 -11.96
C MET A 58 -0.14 1.26 -11.72
N PHE A 59 0.07 2.09 -10.72
CA PHE A 59 1.39 2.51 -10.25
C PHE A 59 1.62 1.97 -8.85
N GLU A 60 2.75 1.33 -8.63
CA GLU A 60 3.14 0.78 -7.34
C GLU A 60 4.36 1.51 -6.79
N ALA A 61 4.25 2.02 -5.58
CA ALA A 61 5.35 2.61 -4.84
C ALA A 61 6.18 1.50 -4.18
N VAL A 62 7.42 1.31 -4.63
CA VAL A 62 8.34 0.27 -4.15
C VAL A 62 9.48 0.93 -3.38
N PRO A 63 9.54 0.76 -2.04
CA PRO A 63 10.62 1.37 -1.24
C PRO A 63 11.97 0.66 -1.44
N ASP A 64 13.04 1.43 -1.34
CA ASP A 64 14.40 0.90 -1.28
C ASP A 64 14.64 0.14 0.03
N PRO A 65 15.66 -0.74 0.09
CA PRO A 65 16.06 -1.38 1.34
C PRO A 65 16.32 -0.36 2.47
N GLY A 66 15.69 -0.55 3.62
CA GLY A 66 15.77 0.36 4.77
C GLY A 66 14.87 1.61 4.68
N TRP A 67 13.98 1.63 3.70
CA TRP A 67 12.93 2.62 3.56
C TRP A 67 11.56 1.95 3.61
N TYR A 68 10.50 2.74 3.87
CA TYR A 68 9.12 2.31 3.74
C TYR A 68 8.30 3.37 3.00
N PHE A 69 7.27 2.94 2.31
CA PHE A 69 6.28 3.84 1.74
C PHE A 69 5.37 4.36 2.84
N GLU A 70 5.33 5.69 3.02
CA GLU A 70 4.45 6.31 4.00
C GLU A 70 3.06 6.50 3.43
N LYS A 71 2.97 7.19 2.31
CA LYS A 71 1.72 7.49 1.59
C LYS A 71 2.00 8.17 0.26
N TRP A 72 1.00 8.32 -0.56
CA TRP A 72 1.01 9.24 -1.68
C TRP A 72 0.86 10.68 -1.16
N ASN A 73 1.67 11.60 -1.66
CA ASN A 73 1.61 13.01 -1.29
C ASN A 73 0.24 13.60 -1.68
N SER A 74 -0.27 14.53 -0.87
CA SER A 74 -1.59 15.14 -1.06
C SER A 74 -1.47 16.61 -1.42
N GLY A 75 -2.34 17.08 -2.30
CA GLY A 75 -2.38 18.47 -2.74
C GLY A 75 -3.23 18.64 -4.00
N GLU A 76 -3.27 19.86 -4.50
CA GLU A 76 -3.95 20.15 -5.76
C GLU A 76 -3.26 19.42 -6.91
N ARG A 77 -4.04 18.76 -7.77
CA ARG A 77 -3.58 17.96 -8.92
C ARG A 77 -2.71 16.74 -8.57
N LEU A 78 -2.66 16.32 -7.32
CA LEU A 78 -2.01 15.09 -6.89
C LEU A 78 -3.00 13.94 -6.94
N VAL A 79 -2.77 13.00 -7.85
CA VAL A 79 -3.59 11.77 -7.95
C VAL A 79 -3.22 10.81 -6.82
N CYS A 80 -4.17 9.99 -6.40
CA CYS A 80 -4.05 9.11 -5.23
C CYS A 80 -3.67 9.83 -3.92
N GLY A 81 -3.76 11.18 -3.91
CA GLY A 81 -3.23 12.00 -2.82
C GLY A 81 -3.79 11.64 -1.45
N GLY A 82 -2.87 11.42 -0.49
CA GLY A 82 -3.17 11.04 0.88
C GLY A 82 -3.42 9.56 1.10
N SER A 83 -3.48 8.74 0.04
CA SER A 83 -3.62 7.28 0.18
C SER A 83 -2.37 6.66 0.78
N TYR A 84 -2.57 5.73 1.69
CA TYR A 84 -1.54 4.88 2.28
C TYR A 84 -1.38 3.53 1.56
N ASP A 85 -2.23 3.24 0.58
CA ASP A 85 -2.07 2.09 -0.30
C ASP A 85 -0.89 2.37 -1.25
N PRO A 86 0.13 1.53 -1.30
CA PRO A 86 1.23 1.71 -2.23
C PRO A 86 0.80 1.57 -3.70
N ILE A 87 -0.39 1.01 -3.95
CA ILE A 87 -0.95 0.91 -5.29
C ILE A 87 -1.86 2.11 -5.56
N CYS A 88 -1.51 2.88 -6.56
CA CYS A 88 -2.34 3.92 -7.15
C CYS A 88 -2.96 3.39 -8.44
N ASP A 89 -4.23 2.99 -8.35
CA ASP A 89 -4.97 2.42 -9.47
C ASP A 89 -5.71 3.52 -10.24
N LEU A 90 -5.29 3.77 -11.48
CA LEU A 90 -5.90 4.70 -12.41
C LEU A 90 -6.65 3.98 -13.55
N THR A 91 -7.09 2.74 -13.32
CA THR A 91 -7.72 1.91 -14.35
C THR A 91 -9.20 2.21 -14.58
N TYR A 92 -9.80 3.16 -13.86
CA TYR A 92 -11.26 3.28 -13.78
C TYR A 92 -11.80 4.65 -14.18
N PHE A 93 -11.59 5.08 -15.42
CA PHE A 93 -12.24 6.31 -15.86
C PHE A 93 -13.65 6.13 -16.43
N GLU A 94 -14.04 4.97 -16.95
CA GLU A 94 -15.34 4.82 -17.62
C GLU A 94 -16.44 4.14 -16.81
N SER A 95 -16.14 3.29 -15.86
CA SER A 95 -17.17 2.53 -15.14
C SER A 95 -17.69 3.29 -13.93
N GLY A 96 -18.83 3.91 -14.09
CA GLY A 96 -19.56 4.60 -13.02
C GLY A 96 -19.72 6.11 -13.20
N LEU A 97 -19.12 6.70 -14.24
CA LEU A 97 -19.30 8.11 -14.57
C LEU A 97 -20.62 8.34 -15.31
N GLY A 98 -21.37 9.36 -14.89
CA GLY A 98 -22.53 9.84 -15.62
C GLY A 98 -22.13 10.64 -16.88
N PRO A 99 -23.08 10.92 -17.81
CA PRO A 99 -22.77 11.60 -19.06
C PRO A 99 -22.15 13.00 -18.91
N GLN A 100 -22.37 13.68 -17.81
CA GLN A 100 -21.76 14.99 -17.51
C GLN A 100 -20.32 14.85 -17.04
N GLU A 101 -20.05 13.82 -16.25
CA GLU A 101 -18.71 13.49 -15.73
C GLU A 101 -17.80 13.00 -16.86
N ILE A 102 -18.30 12.17 -17.77
CA ILE A 102 -17.58 11.76 -18.99
C ILE A 102 -17.15 12.99 -19.80
N LYS A 103 -18.06 13.95 -20.06
CA LYS A 103 -17.71 15.18 -20.77
C LYS A 103 -16.68 16.05 -20.05
N ALA A 104 -16.70 16.04 -18.71
CA ALA A 104 -15.68 16.74 -17.92
C ALA A 104 -14.33 16.06 -18.03
N ALA A 105 -14.30 14.73 -17.95
CA ALA A 105 -13.10 13.91 -18.11
C ALA A 105 -12.49 14.03 -19.53
N GLU A 106 -13.32 14.01 -20.60
CA GLU A 106 -12.88 14.28 -21.98
C GLU A 106 -12.18 15.63 -22.11
N LYS A 107 -12.75 16.69 -21.51
CA LYS A 107 -12.13 18.02 -21.52
C LYS A 107 -10.80 18.05 -20.76
N LEU A 108 -10.72 17.29 -19.65
CA LEU A 108 -9.52 17.19 -18.85
C LEU A 108 -8.40 16.50 -19.64
N VAL A 109 -8.70 15.35 -20.25
CA VAL A 109 -7.74 14.59 -21.06
C VAL A 109 -7.30 15.40 -22.28
N ALA A 110 -8.19 16.18 -22.90
CA ALA A 110 -7.85 17.05 -24.03
C ALA A 110 -7.10 18.33 -23.61
N SER A 111 -6.92 18.57 -22.31
CA SER A 111 -6.18 19.73 -21.81
C SER A 111 -4.68 19.53 -21.87
N THR A 112 -3.93 20.60 -21.64
CA THR A 112 -2.46 20.57 -21.48
C THR A 112 -2.05 20.52 -20.00
N GLU A 113 -2.99 20.16 -19.11
CA GLU A 113 -2.74 20.15 -17.68
C GLU A 113 -1.82 19.00 -17.28
N THR A 114 -1.05 19.22 -16.23
CA THR A 114 -0.20 18.19 -15.64
C THR A 114 -0.73 17.84 -14.26
N PHE A 115 -0.94 16.55 -14.07
CA PHE A 115 -1.21 15.95 -12.77
C PHE A 115 0.07 15.31 -12.24
N TYR A 116 0.10 15.08 -10.95
CA TYR A 116 1.30 14.58 -10.30
C TYR A 116 0.99 13.32 -9.51
N LEU A 117 1.92 12.38 -9.54
CA LEU A 117 1.95 11.21 -8.68
C LEU A 117 3.27 11.23 -7.93
N MET A 118 3.22 11.35 -6.60
CA MET A 118 4.41 11.55 -5.79
C MET A 118 4.34 10.68 -4.54
N PRO A 119 5.12 9.60 -4.46
CA PRO A 119 5.24 8.82 -3.25
C PRO A 119 6.04 9.58 -2.19
N ILE A 120 5.71 9.36 -0.93
CA ILE A 120 6.51 9.75 0.21
C ILE A 120 7.11 8.48 0.79
N PHE A 121 8.43 8.37 0.70
CA PHE A 121 9.19 7.32 1.35
C PHE A 121 9.87 7.89 2.60
N LYS A 122 10.00 7.06 3.63
CA LYS A 122 10.69 7.38 4.89
C LYS A 122 11.75 6.34 5.18
N GLN A 123 12.87 6.79 5.72
CA GLN A 123 13.92 5.89 6.16
C GLN A 123 13.53 5.19 7.46
N GLY A 124 13.80 3.90 7.57
CA GLY A 124 13.53 3.06 8.72
C GLY A 124 12.39 2.07 8.49
N VAL A 125 11.79 1.63 9.58
CA VAL A 125 10.65 0.72 9.59
C VAL A 125 9.45 1.45 10.15
N ARG A 126 8.31 1.32 9.47
CA ARG A 126 7.07 1.92 9.94
C ARG A 126 6.52 1.15 11.13
N PHE A 127 6.26 1.87 12.21
CA PHE A 127 5.67 1.30 13.41
C PHE A 127 4.59 2.21 14.01
N VAL A 128 3.76 1.61 14.84
CA VAL A 128 2.76 2.30 15.66
C VAL A 128 3.08 2.03 17.13
N VAL A 129 2.96 3.05 17.97
CA VAL A 129 3.10 2.88 19.41
C VAL A 129 1.72 2.72 20.03
N ALA A 130 1.45 1.56 20.59
CA ALA A 130 0.22 1.25 21.30
C ALA A 130 0.47 0.23 22.41
N ALA A 131 -0.23 0.35 23.55
CA ALA A 131 -0.07 -0.54 24.70
C ALA A 131 1.39 -0.68 25.18
N GLU A 132 2.13 0.43 25.24
CA GLU A 132 3.56 0.49 25.64
C GLU A 132 4.47 -0.39 24.75
N ARG A 133 4.08 -0.61 23.50
CA ARG A 133 4.79 -1.42 22.51
C ARG A 133 4.89 -0.68 21.19
N GLU A 134 5.98 -0.90 20.49
CA GLU A 134 6.12 -0.54 19.07
C GLU A 134 5.66 -1.72 18.23
N TRP A 135 4.65 -1.51 17.41
CA TRP A 135 4.09 -2.52 16.51
C TRP A 135 4.50 -2.22 15.07
N LEU A 136 5.08 -3.20 14.42
CA LEU A 136 5.36 -3.10 12.98
C LEU A 136 4.06 -3.23 12.20
N GLN A 137 4.05 -2.66 10.98
CA GLN A 137 2.90 -2.73 10.10
C GLN A 137 2.76 -4.15 9.53
N PRO A 138 1.66 -4.87 9.78
CA PRO A 138 1.49 -6.21 9.23
C PRO A 138 1.56 -6.27 7.72
N PHE A 139 1.19 -5.20 7.04
CA PHE A 139 1.23 -5.05 5.61
C PHE A 139 2.66 -5.18 5.03
N ASP A 140 3.69 -4.76 5.76
CA ASP A 140 5.09 -4.86 5.32
C ASP A 140 5.61 -6.31 5.32
N PHE A 141 4.82 -7.25 5.85
CA PHE A 141 5.13 -8.66 5.98
C PHE A 141 4.16 -9.57 5.22
N ARG A 142 3.54 -9.07 4.17
CA ARG A 142 2.72 -9.86 3.25
C ARG A 142 3.58 -10.87 2.49
N ASP A 143 2.95 -11.89 1.96
CA ASP A 143 3.59 -12.95 1.18
C ASP A 143 4.56 -13.85 1.96
N TYR A 144 4.62 -13.72 3.28
CA TYR A 144 5.33 -14.67 4.12
C TYR A 144 4.37 -15.70 4.71
N SER A 145 4.72 -16.96 4.56
CA SER A 145 4.00 -18.06 5.22
C SER A 145 4.36 -18.15 6.70
N TYR A 146 3.53 -18.84 7.47
CA TYR A 146 3.81 -19.15 8.87
C TYR A 146 5.20 -19.79 9.04
N ASP A 147 5.55 -20.77 8.19
CA ASP A 147 6.81 -21.48 8.25
C ASP A 147 8.03 -20.58 8.01
N GLN A 148 7.90 -19.62 7.11
CA GLN A 148 8.96 -18.63 6.86
C GLN A 148 9.17 -17.72 8.08
N ILE A 149 8.09 -17.33 8.75
CA ILE A 149 8.16 -16.54 9.98
C ILE A 149 8.75 -17.37 11.12
N ALA A 150 8.31 -18.62 11.29
CA ALA A 150 8.80 -19.54 12.31
C ALA A 150 10.28 -19.92 12.14
N ALA A 151 10.83 -19.73 10.94
CA ALA A 151 12.27 -19.94 10.70
C ALA A 151 13.16 -18.85 11.34
N VAL A 152 12.62 -17.65 11.61
CA VAL A 152 13.33 -16.53 12.22
C VAL A 152 12.78 -16.11 13.58
N CYS A 153 11.54 -16.49 13.89
CA CYS A 153 10.87 -16.19 15.16
C CYS A 153 10.45 -17.47 15.84
N SER A 154 10.77 -17.58 17.13
CA SER A 154 10.40 -18.78 17.91
C SER A 154 8.88 -18.89 18.05
N ALA A 155 8.30 -20.02 17.66
CA ALA A 155 6.89 -20.31 17.87
C ALA A 155 6.50 -20.41 19.36
N ASP A 156 7.45 -20.74 20.24
CA ASP A 156 7.19 -20.93 21.67
C ASP A 156 7.08 -19.60 22.43
N ASN A 157 8.05 -18.70 22.23
CA ASN A 157 8.15 -17.46 22.99
C ASN A 157 8.04 -16.18 22.14
N GLY A 158 7.99 -16.32 20.82
CA GLY A 158 7.87 -15.22 19.88
C GLY A 158 9.15 -14.45 19.58
N VAL A 159 10.25 -14.72 20.26
CA VAL A 159 11.51 -13.97 20.06
C VAL A 159 12.01 -14.16 18.64
N CYS A 160 12.24 -13.05 17.95
CA CYS A 160 12.75 -13.03 16.60
C CYS A 160 14.25 -12.73 16.56
N SER A 161 14.95 -13.27 15.54
CA SER A 161 16.36 -13.01 15.28
C SER A 161 16.65 -12.98 13.79
N GLY A 162 17.11 -11.82 13.29
CA GLY A 162 17.45 -11.65 11.88
C GLY A 162 16.25 -11.25 11.01
N ASN A 163 16.37 -11.50 9.70
CA ASN A 163 15.46 -11.04 8.68
C ASN A 163 14.64 -12.18 8.08
N LEU A 164 13.42 -11.92 7.72
CA LEU A 164 12.65 -12.80 6.84
C LEU A 164 13.32 -12.90 5.45
N PRO A 165 13.18 -14.03 4.75
CA PRO A 165 13.77 -14.21 3.41
C PRO A 165 13.37 -13.09 2.45
N GLY A 166 14.35 -12.36 1.93
CA GLY A 166 14.12 -11.23 1.01
C GLY A 166 13.71 -9.91 1.67
N SER A 167 13.47 -9.88 2.99
CA SER A 167 13.20 -8.64 3.72
C SER A 167 14.48 -7.92 4.12
N SER A 168 14.49 -6.60 4.04
CA SER A 168 15.53 -5.74 4.62
C SER A 168 15.29 -5.40 6.09
N ILE A 169 14.14 -5.76 6.64
CA ILE A 169 13.74 -5.44 8.00
C ILE A 169 14.39 -6.46 8.95
N ASP A 170 15.25 -5.97 9.85
CA ASP A 170 15.82 -6.78 10.93
C ASP A 170 14.82 -6.89 12.08
N LEU A 171 14.35 -8.11 12.31
CA LEU A 171 13.40 -8.43 13.38
C LEU A 171 14.11 -8.73 14.72
N THR A 172 15.41 -8.59 14.82
CA THR A 172 16.15 -8.82 16.08
C THR A 172 15.60 -7.88 17.17
N GLY A 173 15.16 -8.48 18.28
CA GLY A 173 14.55 -7.76 19.39
C GLY A 173 13.05 -7.51 19.27
N TYR A 174 12.45 -7.92 18.18
CA TYR A 174 10.99 -7.99 18.06
C TYR A 174 10.46 -9.34 18.53
N TYR A 175 9.17 -9.34 18.81
CA TYR A 175 8.41 -10.53 19.17
C TYR A 175 7.31 -10.76 18.13
N TRP A 176 7.21 -11.97 17.65
CA TRP A 176 6.05 -12.43 16.91
C TRP A 176 4.84 -12.53 17.84
N ALA A 177 3.79 -11.79 17.54
CA ALA A 177 2.65 -11.63 18.44
C ALA A 177 1.85 -12.92 18.60
N SER A 178 1.39 -13.16 19.81
CA SER A 178 0.38 -14.16 20.16
C SER A 178 -1.04 -13.57 20.06
N ILE A 179 -2.06 -14.42 20.18
CA ILE A 179 -3.46 -13.98 20.28
C ILE A 179 -3.62 -12.98 21.43
N THR A 180 -3.06 -13.27 22.61
CA THR A 180 -3.13 -12.39 23.79
C THR A 180 -2.49 -11.04 23.56
N ASP A 181 -1.40 -10.98 22.76
CA ASP A 181 -0.76 -9.71 22.42
C ASP A 181 -1.70 -8.85 21.56
N ILE A 182 -2.38 -9.46 20.58
CA ILE A 182 -3.33 -8.76 19.71
C ILE A 182 -4.59 -8.33 20.49
N GLU A 183 -5.13 -9.16 21.37
CA GLU A 183 -6.22 -8.76 22.25
C GLU A 183 -5.86 -7.54 23.09
N GLY A 184 -4.65 -7.53 23.67
CA GLY A 184 -4.14 -6.37 24.40
C GLY A 184 -4.00 -5.11 23.55
N LEU A 185 -3.59 -5.25 22.29
CA LEU A 185 -3.52 -4.16 21.32
C LEU A 185 -4.93 -3.56 21.09
N PHE A 186 -5.94 -4.39 20.83
CA PHE A 186 -7.30 -3.91 20.57
C PHE A 186 -7.94 -3.24 21.78
N ILE A 187 -7.73 -3.78 22.98
CA ILE A 187 -8.18 -3.16 24.22
C ILE A 187 -7.56 -1.77 24.40
N ALA A 188 -6.27 -1.61 24.09
CA ALA A 188 -5.58 -0.31 24.17
C ALA A 188 -6.15 0.75 23.22
N TYR A 189 -6.75 0.32 22.09
CA TYR A 189 -7.47 1.20 21.17
C TYR A 189 -8.94 1.43 21.56
N GLY A 190 -9.34 1.08 22.78
CA GLY A 190 -10.69 1.28 23.28
C GLY A 190 -11.69 0.22 22.76
N GLY A 191 -11.19 -0.90 22.24
CA GLY A 191 -11.98 -2.07 21.91
C GLY A 191 -12.54 -2.73 23.18
N GLU A 192 -13.69 -3.36 23.07
CA GLU A 192 -14.18 -4.26 24.12
C GLU A 192 -13.36 -5.55 24.09
N GLN A 193 -13.19 -6.17 25.26
CA GLN A 193 -12.51 -7.46 25.30
C GLN A 193 -13.27 -8.46 24.41
N PRO A 194 -12.57 -9.11 23.46
CA PRO A 194 -13.22 -10.06 22.58
C PRO A 194 -13.95 -11.15 23.37
N SER A 195 -15.21 -11.38 23.05
CA SER A 195 -15.94 -12.54 23.54
C SER A 195 -15.75 -13.70 22.56
N GLY A 196 -14.79 -14.58 22.84
CA GLY A 196 -14.36 -15.62 21.90
C GLY A 196 -13.39 -15.09 20.85
N ASP A 197 -13.51 -15.56 19.60
CA ASP A 197 -12.57 -15.28 18.51
C ASP A 197 -12.88 -13.96 17.76
N SER A 198 -13.72 -13.09 18.31
CA SER A 198 -14.12 -11.84 17.63
C SER A 198 -14.39 -10.69 18.61
N GLY A 199 -14.21 -9.48 18.15
CA GLY A 199 -14.49 -8.23 18.90
C GLY A 199 -14.65 -7.03 17.98
N GLY A 200 -15.26 -5.95 18.49
CA GLY A 200 -15.30 -4.67 17.81
C GLY A 200 -13.95 -3.96 17.90
N VAL A 201 -13.59 -3.21 16.86
CA VAL A 201 -12.38 -2.36 16.82
C VAL A 201 -12.77 -0.91 16.56
N SER A 202 -11.98 0.01 17.08
CA SER A 202 -12.17 1.44 16.84
C SER A 202 -11.67 1.85 15.45
N GLU A 203 -12.20 2.96 14.93
CA GLU A 203 -11.71 3.58 13.69
C GLU A 203 -10.21 3.93 13.79
N GLN A 204 -9.72 4.25 14.98
CA GLN A 204 -8.32 4.62 15.20
C GLN A 204 -7.37 3.47 14.86
N ILE A 205 -7.67 2.23 15.25
CA ILE A 205 -6.82 1.08 14.88
C ILE A 205 -6.81 0.88 13.37
N CYS A 206 -7.95 1.12 12.72
CA CYS A 206 -8.04 1.06 11.28
C CYS A 206 -7.14 2.11 10.61
N SER A 207 -7.13 3.33 11.15
CA SER A 207 -6.29 4.41 10.66
C SER A 207 -4.80 4.13 10.88
N ASP A 208 -4.42 3.70 12.07
CA ASP A 208 -3.02 3.53 12.47
C ASP A 208 -2.34 2.37 11.74
N PHE A 209 -3.08 1.30 11.45
CA PHE A 209 -2.60 0.16 10.65
C PHE A 209 -2.99 0.25 9.17
N LEU A 210 -3.21 1.46 8.64
CA LEU A 210 -3.36 1.78 7.22
C LEU A 210 -4.59 1.21 6.53
N LEU A 211 -5.64 1.07 7.25
CA LEU A 211 -6.92 0.80 6.65
C LEU A 211 -7.66 2.10 6.33
N THR A 212 -6.91 3.13 5.94
CA THR A 212 -7.53 4.38 5.47
C THR A 212 -8.26 4.11 4.18
N ILE A 213 -9.55 4.19 4.29
CA ILE A 213 -10.50 3.98 3.20
C ILE A 213 -10.31 5.11 2.20
N SER A 214 -9.54 4.87 1.16
CA SER A 214 -9.45 5.78 0.01
C SER A 214 -10.65 5.63 -0.94
N ASN A 215 -11.53 4.67 -0.69
CA ASN A 215 -12.68 4.43 -1.54
C ASN A 215 -13.91 4.03 -0.69
N PRO A 216 -14.92 4.90 -0.55
CA PRO A 216 -16.13 4.57 0.19
C PRO A 216 -16.83 3.37 -0.47
N GLY A 217 -16.93 2.27 0.25
CA GLY A 217 -17.57 1.03 -0.19
C GLY A 217 -16.65 -0.16 -0.45
N ARG A 218 -15.33 -0.02 -0.35
CA ARG A 218 -14.43 -1.17 -0.29
C ARG A 218 -14.18 -1.57 1.16
N GLU A 219 -14.45 -2.81 1.42
CA GLU A 219 -14.04 -3.49 2.65
C GLU A 219 -12.51 -3.56 2.67
N GLN A 220 -11.90 -3.09 3.74
CA GLN A 220 -10.46 -3.19 3.89
C GLN A 220 -10.15 -4.11 5.07
N ALA A 221 -9.27 -5.06 4.85
CA ALA A 221 -8.89 -6.03 5.84
C ALA A 221 -7.37 -6.11 5.94
N ILE A 222 -6.84 -6.13 7.15
CA ILE A 222 -5.48 -6.54 7.44
C ILE A 222 -5.53 -7.88 8.15
N SER A 223 -4.82 -8.84 7.61
CA SER A 223 -4.63 -10.13 8.24
C SER A 223 -3.14 -10.34 8.52
N GLY A 224 -2.84 -11.05 9.59
CA GLY A 224 -1.46 -11.37 9.92
C GLY A 224 -1.35 -12.64 10.74
N HIS A 225 -0.33 -13.44 10.41
CA HIS A 225 0.01 -14.64 11.15
C HIS A 225 0.37 -14.33 12.60
N LEU A 226 -0.18 -15.15 13.49
CA LEU A 226 0.08 -15.11 14.92
C LEU A 226 0.95 -16.32 15.32
N ARG A 227 1.75 -16.12 16.34
CA ARG A 227 2.49 -17.19 16.99
C ARG A 227 1.51 -18.23 17.53
N GLY A 228 1.83 -19.49 17.33
CA GLY A 228 0.95 -20.64 17.47
C GLY A 228 0.22 -20.80 18.78
N SER A 229 -0.85 -21.60 18.74
CA SER A 229 -1.56 -22.06 19.92
C SER A 229 -0.77 -23.18 20.61
N GLN A 230 -0.64 -23.08 21.92
CA GLN A 230 0.04 -24.09 22.73
C GLN A 230 -0.67 -25.44 22.78
N ASN A 231 -1.92 -25.53 22.29
CA ASN A 231 -2.79 -26.66 22.55
C ASN A 231 -3.06 -27.57 21.33
N ASP A 232 -2.64 -27.15 20.13
CA ASP A 232 -2.92 -27.94 18.92
C ASP A 232 -1.74 -27.85 17.92
N PRO A 233 -0.79 -28.79 17.97
CA PRO A 233 0.35 -28.80 17.05
C PRO A 233 -0.16 -29.02 15.63
N GLY A 234 0.02 -28.00 14.79
CA GLY A 234 -0.40 -28.02 13.37
C GLY A 234 -1.53 -27.06 13.04
N ILE A 235 -2.18 -26.45 14.04
CA ILE A 235 -3.10 -25.34 13.79
C ILE A 235 -2.37 -24.02 13.95
N HIS A 236 -2.37 -23.23 12.89
CA HIS A 236 -1.81 -21.88 12.85
C HIS A 236 -2.95 -20.87 12.84
N TYR A 237 -2.73 -19.75 13.51
CA TYR A 237 -3.75 -18.70 13.63
C TYR A 237 -3.30 -17.45 12.91
N SER A 238 -4.28 -16.73 12.39
CA SER A 238 -4.11 -15.37 11.89
C SER A 238 -5.15 -14.46 12.53
N ALA A 239 -4.76 -13.24 12.84
CA ALA A 239 -5.69 -12.19 13.23
C ALA A 239 -6.07 -11.40 12.00
N LEU A 240 -7.36 -11.18 11.80
CA LEU A 240 -7.93 -10.34 10.77
C LEU A 240 -8.57 -9.12 11.43
N VAL A 241 -8.15 -7.93 11.02
CA VAL A 241 -8.84 -6.68 11.30
C VAL A 241 -9.55 -6.26 10.04
N PHE A 242 -10.85 -6.07 10.16
CA PHE A 242 -11.72 -5.66 9.09
C PHE A 242 -12.30 -4.28 9.42
N CYS A 243 -12.17 -3.33 8.51
CA CYS A 243 -12.64 -1.96 8.72
C CYS A 243 -13.54 -1.53 7.58
N GLN A 244 -14.74 -1.04 7.94
CA GLN A 244 -15.70 -0.54 6.99
C GLN A 244 -16.42 0.68 7.57
N ASN A 245 -16.43 1.80 6.86
CA ASN A 245 -17.20 3.00 7.22
C ASN A 245 -17.03 3.47 8.67
N GLY A 246 -15.79 3.46 9.18
CA GLY A 246 -15.48 3.94 10.54
C GLY A 246 -15.84 2.96 11.65
N SER A 247 -16.24 1.75 11.32
CA SER A 247 -16.40 0.64 12.26
C SER A 247 -15.61 -0.56 11.77
N GLY A 248 -15.17 -1.39 12.70
CA GLY A 248 -14.41 -2.57 12.37
C GLY A 248 -14.72 -3.76 13.25
N ALA A 249 -14.25 -4.91 12.81
CA ALA A 249 -14.31 -6.13 13.56
C ALA A 249 -12.95 -6.83 13.54
N PHE A 250 -12.68 -7.55 14.59
CA PHE A 250 -11.51 -8.38 14.75
C PHE A 250 -11.95 -9.84 14.78
N TRP A 251 -11.24 -10.70 14.06
CA TRP A 251 -11.42 -12.14 14.10
C TRP A 251 -10.08 -12.85 14.17
N VAL A 252 -10.03 -13.94 14.93
CA VAL A 252 -8.94 -14.91 14.86
C VAL A 252 -9.47 -16.13 14.12
N PHE A 253 -8.71 -16.62 13.17
CA PHE A 253 -9.07 -17.81 12.39
C PHE A 253 -7.85 -18.72 12.19
N SER A 254 -8.10 -19.99 11.91
CA SER A 254 -7.05 -20.94 11.57
C SER A 254 -6.60 -20.79 10.13
N SER A 255 -5.31 -20.90 9.88
CA SER A 255 -4.70 -20.86 8.55
C SER A 255 -3.74 -22.02 8.33
N GLY A 256 -3.47 -22.39 7.09
CA GLY A 256 -2.46 -23.39 6.76
C GLY A 256 -1.03 -22.84 6.96
N ALA A 257 -0.12 -23.69 7.45
CA ALA A 257 1.26 -23.27 7.76
C ALA A 257 2.06 -22.82 6.55
N GLY A 258 1.85 -23.47 5.41
CA GLY A 258 2.54 -23.16 4.15
C GLY A 258 1.90 -22.04 3.32
N ASP A 259 0.77 -21.50 3.75
CA ASP A 259 0.00 -20.54 2.96
C ASP A 259 0.63 -19.14 3.08
N ALA A 260 1.33 -18.71 2.05
CA ALA A 260 1.65 -17.31 1.84
C ALA A 260 0.49 -16.61 1.13
N SER A 261 0.15 -15.42 1.53
CA SER A 261 -0.97 -14.68 0.95
C SER A 261 -0.61 -13.20 0.78
N PRO A 262 -0.93 -12.60 -0.36
CA PRO A 262 -0.69 -11.17 -0.59
C PRO A 262 -1.51 -10.25 0.32
N ILE A 263 -2.48 -10.80 1.04
CA ILE A 263 -3.31 -10.05 2.00
C ILE A 263 -3.03 -10.42 3.45
N THR A 264 -2.19 -11.44 3.70
CA THR A 264 -1.86 -11.90 5.05
C THR A 264 -0.41 -11.55 5.35
N GLY A 265 -0.19 -10.64 6.29
CA GLY A 265 1.11 -10.25 6.81
C GLY A 265 1.49 -11.01 8.07
N ALA A 266 2.20 -10.35 8.97
CA ALA A 266 2.51 -10.87 10.30
C ALA A 266 2.53 -9.74 11.33
N TRP A 267 2.18 -10.07 12.58
CA TRP A 267 2.13 -9.11 13.66
C TRP A 267 3.40 -9.21 14.50
N PHE A 268 4.17 -8.14 14.53
CA PHE A 268 5.40 -8.04 15.32
C PHE A 268 5.36 -6.82 16.24
N TRP A 269 5.91 -6.95 17.43
CA TRP A 269 6.04 -5.88 18.39
C TRP A 269 7.35 -5.96 19.18
N ARG A 270 7.75 -4.84 19.78
CA ARG A 270 8.80 -4.78 20.82
C ARG A 270 8.41 -3.80 21.92
N PRO A 271 8.96 -3.91 23.13
CA PRO A 271 8.79 -2.90 24.16
C PRO A 271 9.27 -1.52 23.66
N VAL A 272 8.57 -0.46 24.05
CA VAL A 272 9.07 0.92 23.88
C VAL A 272 10.30 1.08 24.76
N GLY A 273 11.42 1.50 24.16
CA GLY A 273 12.69 1.69 24.87
C GLY A 273 12.73 2.94 25.75
#